data_0a024e721142e9f866c99331e2f2987a
#
_entry.id   0a024e721142e9f866c99331e2f2987a
#
_cell.length_a   1.000
_cell.length_b   1.000
_cell.length_c   1.000
_cell.angle_alpha   90.00
_cell.angle_beta   90.00
_cell.angle_gamma   90.00
#
_symmetry.space_group_name_H-M   'P 1'
#
loop_
_entity.id
_entity.type
_entity.pdbx_description
1 polymer ?
#
loop_
_entity_poly.entity_id
_entity_poly.type
_entity_poly.pdbx_seq_one_letter_code
_entity_poly.pdbx_strand_id
1 'polypeptide(L)'
;MPASHQLWLFACFFVAFAVKVPLFPLHTWLPDAHVEAPTAGSVLLAGVLLKMGVYGILRFCFPLFPEATAFFTPAVMALGIVGVVYGALVAFAQKDLKRLVAYSSVSHMGLIVVGVFCLNLAGLKGGIVQMLNHGLSTGALFILVGALYERKKTRDLDRLGGLAGRTPVLATFFVITMLSSVGLPGLNGFVGEFLLLLGSFRYAWWLGALAATSVVLGALYLLWMTQRVLFETDRSPERSGFGDFSLREKIVMTPIVLAMFFIGLFPAGLTDRLEPAARQIIAVSAPGPAREGPPAADVHILAEGEPHGLQHPRR
;
A
#
# COMPACT_ATOMS: atom_id res chain seq x y z
N MET A 1 -21.31 10.96 -22.03
CA MET A 1 -22.34 10.30 -21.19
C MET A 1 -22.96 11.37 -20.30
N PRO A 2 -24.30 11.45 -20.11
CA PRO A 2 -24.91 12.40 -19.18
C PRO A 2 -24.39 12.26 -17.75
N ALA A 3 -24.24 13.37 -17.02
CA ALA A 3 -23.70 13.38 -15.66
C ALA A 3 -24.47 12.45 -14.70
N SER A 4 -25.80 12.42 -14.80
CA SER A 4 -26.65 11.54 -13.98
C SER A 4 -26.32 10.06 -14.17
N HIS A 5 -26.08 9.61 -15.40
CA HIS A 5 -25.69 8.23 -15.67
C HIS A 5 -24.27 7.92 -15.15
N GLN A 6 -23.33 8.88 -15.23
CA GLN A 6 -22.01 8.71 -14.65
C GLN A 6 -22.05 8.49 -13.14
N LEU A 7 -22.89 9.25 -12.41
CA LEU A 7 -23.03 9.12 -10.95
C LEU A 7 -23.50 7.72 -10.53
N TRP A 8 -24.54 7.20 -11.16
CA TRP A 8 -25.06 5.87 -10.84
C TRP A 8 -24.08 4.75 -11.22
N LEU A 9 -23.49 4.80 -12.39
CA LEU A 9 -22.54 3.79 -12.82
C LEU A 9 -21.26 3.83 -11.97
N PHE A 10 -20.74 5.02 -11.68
CA PHE A 10 -19.62 5.18 -10.75
C PHE A 10 -19.95 4.54 -9.39
N ALA A 11 -21.11 4.85 -8.81
CA ALA A 11 -21.50 4.32 -7.52
C ALA A 11 -21.54 2.78 -7.52
N CYS A 12 -22.10 2.15 -8.56
CA CYS A 12 -22.13 0.69 -8.68
C CYS A 12 -20.72 0.08 -8.77
N PHE A 13 -19.86 0.62 -9.64
CA PHE A 13 -18.47 0.16 -9.77
C PHE A 13 -17.68 0.41 -8.48
N PHE A 14 -17.83 1.62 -7.92
CA PHE A 14 -17.10 2.02 -6.73
C PHE A 14 -17.45 1.15 -5.52
N VAL A 15 -18.74 0.85 -5.27
CA VAL A 15 -19.15 -0.04 -4.16
C VAL A 15 -18.52 -1.42 -4.32
N ALA A 16 -18.52 -2.00 -5.52
CA ALA A 16 -17.89 -3.29 -5.77
C ALA A 16 -16.38 -3.28 -5.47
N PHE A 17 -15.69 -2.21 -5.86
CA PHE A 17 -14.26 -2.06 -5.57
C PHE A 17 -14.00 -1.67 -4.12
N ALA A 18 -14.84 -0.83 -3.49
CA ALA A 18 -14.73 -0.44 -2.09
C ALA A 18 -14.87 -1.62 -1.12
N VAL A 19 -15.71 -2.60 -1.44
CA VAL A 19 -15.75 -3.87 -0.71
C VAL A 19 -14.40 -4.58 -0.79
N LYS A 20 -13.78 -4.66 -1.97
CA LYS A 20 -12.48 -5.33 -2.15
C LYS A 20 -11.31 -4.57 -1.53
N VAL A 21 -11.35 -3.23 -1.55
CA VAL A 21 -10.33 -2.35 -0.92
C VAL A 21 -10.32 -2.45 0.60
N PRO A 22 -11.24 -3.02 1.24
CA PRO A 22 -12.00 -2.89 2.47
C PRO A 22 -12.08 -1.44 3.00
N LEU A 23 -12.70 -0.59 2.20
CA LEU A 23 -12.93 0.78 2.62
C LEU A 23 -14.01 0.83 3.73
N PHE A 24 -13.81 1.70 4.74
CA PHE A 24 -14.85 1.92 5.74
C PHE A 24 -16.16 2.43 5.08
N PRO A 25 -17.35 1.90 5.46
CA PRO A 25 -17.63 0.86 6.45
C PRO A 25 -17.63 -0.59 5.89
N LEU A 26 -17.28 -0.81 4.63
CA LEU A 26 -17.38 -2.09 3.92
C LEU A 26 -16.19 -3.06 4.19
N HIS A 27 -15.53 -2.94 5.34
CA HIS A 27 -14.26 -3.61 5.67
C HIS A 27 -14.42 -4.82 6.60
N THR A 28 -15.57 -5.00 7.23
CA THR A 28 -15.78 -5.94 8.36
C THR A 28 -15.52 -7.41 8.00
N TRP A 29 -15.69 -7.78 6.74
CA TRP A 29 -15.46 -9.13 6.25
C TRP A 29 -13.97 -9.52 6.27
N LEU A 30 -13.07 -8.54 6.14
CA LEU A 30 -11.64 -8.80 5.92
C LEU A 30 -10.95 -9.49 7.11
N PRO A 31 -11.11 -9.04 8.37
CA PRO A 31 -10.47 -9.70 9.50
C PRO A 31 -10.97 -11.14 9.71
N ASP A 32 -12.25 -11.39 9.53
CA ASP A 32 -12.81 -12.73 9.69
C ASP A 32 -12.34 -13.66 8.56
N ALA A 33 -12.34 -13.19 7.31
CA ALA A 33 -11.79 -13.94 6.20
C ALA A 33 -10.30 -14.30 6.41
N HIS A 34 -9.48 -13.38 6.95
CA HIS A 34 -8.10 -13.68 7.27
C HIS A 34 -7.94 -14.71 8.38
N VAL A 35 -8.75 -14.64 9.43
CA VAL A 35 -8.66 -15.57 10.57
C VAL A 35 -8.97 -17.01 10.15
N GLU A 36 -10.01 -17.19 9.33
CA GLU A 36 -10.43 -18.51 8.84
C GLU A 36 -9.51 -19.07 7.73
N ALA A 37 -8.95 -18.19 6.89
CA ALA A 37 -8.12 -18.63 5.78
C ALA A 37 -6.81 -19.30 6.25
N PRO A 38 -6.29 -20.30 5.53
CA PRO A 38 -4.92 -20.79 5.74
C PRO A 38 -3.91 -19.67 5.45
N THR A 39 -2.65 -19.82 5.93
CA THR A 39 -1.59 -18.80 5.75
C THR A 39 -1.43 -18.37 4.31
N ALA A 40 -1.36 -19.31 3.36
CA ALA A 40 -1.25 -19.00 1.93
C ALA A 40 -2.44 -18.19 1.41
N GLY A 41 -3.67 -18.51 1.84
CA GLY A 41 -4.87 -17.73 1.51
C GLY A 41 -4.80 -16.30 2.02
N SER A 42 -4.33 -16.10 3.25
CA SER A 42 -4.12 -14.75 3.82
C SER A 42 -3.05 -13.96 3.07
N VAL A 43 -1.97 -14.61 2.65
CA VAL A 43 -0.90 -13.97 1.85
C VAL A 43 -1.43 -13.49 0.50
N LEU A 44 -2.18 -14.33 -0.22
CA LEU A 44 -2.79 -13.95 -1.50
C LEU A 44 -3.84 -12.86 -1.34
N LEU A 45 -4.69 -12.95 -0.30
CA LEU A 45 -5.71 -11.96 -0.02
C LEU A 45 -5.09 -10.59 0.27
N ALA A 46 -4.14 -10.54 1.20
CA ALA A 46 -3.46 -9.28 1.54
C ALA A 46 -2.50 -8.81 0.45
N GLY A 47 -1.76 -9.72 -0.19
CA GLY A 47 -0.73 -9.37 -1.17
C GLY A 47 -1.29 -8.84 -2.48
N VAL A 48 -2.36 -9.44 -3.01
CA VAL A 48 -2.87 -9.19 -4.36
C VAL A 48 -4.33 -8.74 -4.38
N LEU A 49 -5.23 -9.49 -3.74
CA LEU A 49 -6.68 -9.30 -3.95
C LEU A 49 -7.19 -7.93 -3.50
N LEU A 50 -6.68 -7.37 -2.40
CA LEU A 50 -7.06 -6.02 -1.95
C LEU A 50 -6.69 -4.94 -2.98
N LYS A 51 -5.54 -5.11 -3.65
CA LYS A 51 -5.03 -4.14 -4.64
C LYS A 51 -5.85 -4.13 -5.93
N MET A 52 -6.51 -5.24 -6.25
CA MET A 52 -7.42 -5.29 -7.39
C MET A 52 -8.58 -4.30 -7.25
N GLY A 53 -9.02 -3.98 -6.03
CA GLY A 53 -10.04 -2.95 -5.80
C GLY A 53 -9.54 -1.56 -6.18
N VAL A 54 -8.36 -1.15 -5.70
CA VAL A 54 -7.75 0.14 -6.08
C VAL A 54 -7.41 0.19 -7.56
N TYR A 55 -6.86 -0.91 -8.10
CA TYR A 55 -6.61 -1.02 -9.55
C TYR A 55 -7.90 -0.84 -10.36
N GLY A 56 -9.01 -1.44 -9.92
CA GLY A 56 -10.32 -1.26 -10.54
C GLY A 56 -10.79 0.19 -10.54
N ILE A 57 -10.58 0.92 -9.43
CA ILE A 57 -10.87 2.36 -9.35
C ILE A 57 -10.03 3.14 -10.36
N LEU A 58 -8.72 2.92 -10.39
CA LEU A 58 -7.79 3.57 -11.32
C LEU A 58 -8.11 3.28 -12.79
N ARG A 59 -8.48 2.05 -13.10
CA ARG A 59 -8.64 1.57 -14.46
C ARG A 59 -10.03 1.82 -15.04
N PHE A 60 -11.07 1.82 -14.21
CA PHE A 60 -12.46 1.94 -14.65
C PHE A 60 -13.14 3.21 -14.12
N CYS A 61 -13.11 3.47 -12.81
CA CYS A 61 -13.85 4.59 -12.24
C CYS A 61 -13.34 5.94 -12.78
N PHE A 62 -12.04 6.15 -12.74
CA PHE A 62 -11.44 7.42 -13.14
C PHE A 62 -11.62 7.73 -14.64
N PRO A 63 -11.26 6.83 -15.57
CA PRO A 63 -11.34 7.18 -16.99
C PRO A 63 -12.77 7.15 -17.56
N LEU A 64 -13.67 6.32 -17.01
CA LEU A 64 -15.02 6.22 -17.54
C LEU A 64 -15.98 7.27 -16.97
N PHE A 65 -15.74 7.72 -15.73
CA PHE A 65 -16.67 8.58 -14.98
C PHE A 65 -15.95 9.78 -14.34
N PRO A 66 -15.30 10.67 -15.12
CA PRO A 66 -14.50 11.78 -14.56
C PRO A 66 -15.33 12.77 -13.75
N GLU A 67 -16.55 13.12 -14.18
CA GLU A 67 -17.43 14.03 -13.45
C GLU A 67 -17.90 13.42 -12.12
N ALA A 68 -18.28 12.15 -12.14
CA ALA A 68 -18.68 11.44 -10.93
C ALA A 68 -17.48 11.26 -9.99
N THR A 69 -16.29 11.01 -10.52
CA THR A 69 -15.05 10.95 -9.72
C THR A 69 -14.84 12.25 -8.97
N ALA A 70 -14.92 13.40 -9.65
CA ALA A 70 -14.78 14.71 -9.02
C ALA A 70 -15.86 14.94 -7.94
N PHE A 71 -17.12 14.57 -8.23
CA PHE A 71 -18.23 14.71 -7.29
C PHE A 71 -18.05 13.87 -6.02
N PHE A 72 -17.66 12.60 -6.15
CA PHE A 72 -17.52 11.70 -5.00
C PHE A 72 -16.18 11.81 -4.28
N THR A 73 -15.17 12.47 -4.84
CA THR A 73 -13.82 12.60 -4.24
C THR A 73 -13.84 13.03 -2.77
N PRO A 74 -14.57 14.09 -2.35
CA PRO A 74 -14.57 14.50 -0.93
C PRO A 74 -15.11 13.42 0.00
N ALA A 75 -16.20 12.75 -0.40
CA ALA A 75 -16.82 11.68 0.38
C ALA A 75 -15.89 10.46 0.49
N VAL A 76 -15.26 10.06 -0.61
CA VAL A 76 -14.33 8.93 -0.63
C VAL A 76 -13.08 9.20 0.21
N MET A 77 -12.53 10.42 0.13
CA MET A 77 -11.41 10.82 0.99
C MET A 77 -11.78 10.82 2.47
N ALA A 78 -12.97 11.30 2.82
CA ALA A 78 -13.45 11.26 4.20
C ALA A 78 -13.56 9.80 4.70
N LEU A 79 -14.13 8.89 3.92
CA LEU A 79 -14.19 7.47 4.25
C LEU A 79 -12.78 6.84 4.34
N GLY A 80 -11.85 7.26 3.48
CA GLY A 80 -10.45 6.84 3.54
C GLY A 80 -9.77 7.26 4.84
N ILE A 81 -9.91 8.52 5.26
CA ILE A 81 -9.37 9.04 6.53
C ILE A 81 -10.01 8.33 7.74
N VAL A 82 -11.33 8.13 7.73
CA VAL A 82 -11.98 7.34 8.77
C VAL A 82 -11.39 5.93 8.82
N GLY A 83 -11.19 5.30 7.66
CA GLY A 83 -10.53 3.98 7.56
C GLY A 83 -9.12 3.98 8.13
N VAL A 84 -8.33 5.03 7.89
CA VAL A 84 -6.97 5.20 8.46
C VAL A 84 -7.01 5.17 9.99
N VAL A 85 -7.79 6.05 10.59
CA VAL A 85 -7.81 6.21 12.06
C VAL A 85 -8.52 5.02 12.73
N TYR A 86 -9.70 4.68 12.24
CA TYR A 86 -10.48 3.57 12.77
C TYR A 86 -9.74 2.23 12.65
N GLY A 87 -9.21 1.92 11.48
CA GLY A 87 -8.48 0.68 11.24
C GLY A 87 -7.28 0.52 12.16
N ALA A 88 -6.51 1.60 12.39
CA ALA A 88 -5.36 1.61 13.27
C ALA A 88 -5.74 1.45 14.75
N LEU A 89 -6.77 2.16 15.23
CA LEU A 89 -7.25 2.05 16.61
C LEU A 89 -7.81 0.65 16.90
N VAL A 90 -8.57 0.10 15.96
CA VAL A 90 -9.09 -1.26 16.10
C VAL A 90 -7.97 -2.30 16.03
N ALA A 91 -6.95 -2.10 15.16
CA ALA A 91 -5.76 -2.97 15.12
C ALA A 91 -5.04 -3.00 16.48
N PHE A 92 -4.84 -1.84 17.11
CA PHE A 92 -4.23 -1.74 18.44
C PHE A 92 -5.04 -2.46 19.54
N ALA A 93 -6.36 -2.51 19.42
CA ALA A 93 -7.25 -3.17 20.38
C ALA A 93 -7.35 -4.70 20.20
N GLN A 94 -6.72 -5.27 19.16
CA GLN A 94 -6.81 -6.71 18.90
C GLN A 94 -5.93 -7.54 19.83
N LYS A 95 -6.46 -8.69 20.25
CA LYS A 95 -5.73 -9.72 21.00
C LYS A 95 -5.19 -10.84 20.09
N ASP A 96 -5.79 -11.04 18.93
CA ASP A 96 -5.35 -12.02 17.93
C ASP A 96 -4.38 -11.35 16.95
N LEU A 97 -3.15 -11.90 16.86
CA LEU A 97 -2.07 -11.38 16.02
C LEU A 97 -2.47 -11.30 14.53
N LYS A 98 -3.25 -12.26 14.05
CA LYS A 98 -3.68 -12.29 12.65
C LYS A 98 -4.78 -11.25 12.37
N ARG A 99 -5.68 -11.00 13.33
CA ARG A 99 -6.66 -9.92 13.28
C ARG A 99 -6.01 -8.54 13.30
N LEU A 100 -4.97 -8.35 14.13
CA LEU A 100 -4.22 -7.11 14.19
C LEU A 100 -3.64 -6.76 12.82
N VAL A 101 -2.95 -7.71 12.17
CA VAL A 101 -2.38 -7.52 10.83
C VAL A 101 -3.48 -7.28 9.78
N ALA A 102 -4.66 -7.91 9.91
CA ALA A 102 -5.77 -7.67 9.00
C ALA A 102 -6.35 -6.24 9.14
N TYR A 103 -6.56 -5.75 10.37
CA TYR A 103 -7.03 -4.37 10.58
C TYR A 103 -5.97 -3.32 10.21
N SER A 104 -4.67 -3.62 10.34
CA SER A 104 -3.63 -2.74 9.82
C SER A 104 -3.79 -2.52 8.32
N SER A 105 -4.21 -3.56 7.58
CA SER A 105 -4.50 -3.44 6.15
C SER A 105 -5.66 -2.47 5.86
N VAL A 106 -6.69 -2.42 6.70
CA VAL A 106 -7.79 -1.44 6.55
C VAL A 106 -7.25 -0.01 6.63
N SER A 107 -6.35 0.26 7.59
CA SER A 107 -5.71 1.56 7.75
C SER A 107 -4.84 1.93 6.55
N HIS A 108 -3.91 1.06 6.13
CA HIS A 108 -3.02 1.32 4.99
C HIS A 108 -3.77 1.46 3.66
N MET A 109 -4.81 0.65 3.44
CA MET A 109 -5.63 0.77 2.23
C MET A 109 -6.46 2.06 2.22
N GLY A 110 -6.93 2.52 3.39
CA GLY A 110 -7.55 3.83 3.55
C GLY A 110 -6.62 4.97 3.09
N LEU A 111 -5.35 4.95 3.53
CA LEU A 111 -4.34 5.93 3.12
C LEU A 111 -4.08 5.88 1.60
N ILE A 112 -4.00 4.68 1.02
CA ILE A 112 -3.84 4.50 -0.43
C ILE A 112 -5.01 5.16 -1.19
N VAL A 113 -6.25 4.93 -0.74
CA VAL A 113 -7.44 5.54 -1.37
C VAL A 113 -7.39 7.06 -1.27
N VAL A 114 -7.05 7.63 -0.11
CA VAL A 114 -6.89 9.08 0.05
C VAL A 114 -5.90 9.63 -0.97
N GLY A 115 -4.70 9.05 -1.05
CA GLY A 115 -3.66 9.54 -1.95
C GLY A 115 -4.03 9.41 -3.43
N VAL A 116 -4.68 8.32 -3.82
CA VAL A 116 -5.13 8.10 -5.20
C VAL A 116 -6.20 9.12 -5.61
N PHE A 117 -7.14 9.42 -4.72
CA PHE A 117 -8.20 10.42 -4.97
C PHE A 117 -7.71 11.87 -4.88
N CYS A 118 -6.49 12.14 -4.41
CA CYS A 118 -5.88 13.47 -4.56
C CYS A 118 -5.66 13.88 -6.02
N LEU A 119 -5.71 12.95 -6.97
CA LEU A 119 -5.58 13.16 -8.41
C LEU A 119 -4.40 14.08 -8.81
N ASN A 120 -3.33 14.00 -8.03
CA ASN A 120 -2.05 14.65 -8.34
C ASN A 120 -0.95 13.61 -8.49
N LEU A 121 0.15 14.01 -9.13
CA LEU A 121 1.23 13.09 -9.49
C LEU A 121 1.84 12.36 -8.28
N ALA A 122 2.03 13.07 -7.17
CA ALA A 122 2.60 12.47 -5.96
C ALA A 122 1.66 11.44 -5.34
N GLY A 123 0.38 11.78 -5.18
CA GLY A 123 -0.63 10.89 -4.62
C GLY A 123 -0.86 9.62 -5.45
N LEU A 124 -0.95 9.76 -6.78
CA LEU A 124 -1.11 8.61 -7.68
C LEU A 124 0.13 7.71 -7.70
N LYS A 125 1.33 8.29 -7.87
CA LYS A 125 2.59 7.52 -7.80
C LYS A 125 2.72 6.83 -6.43
N GLY A 126 2.47 7.57 -5.35
CA GLY A 126 2.49 7.05 -3.99
C GLY A 126 1.49 5.91 -3.78
N GLY A 127 0.25 6.06 -4.28
CA GLY A 127 -0.78 5.03 -4.18
C GLY A 127 -0.40 3.74 -4.88
N ILE A 128 0.10 3.81 -6.11
CA ILE A 128 0.52 2.64 -6.89
C ILE A 128 1.75 1.96 -6.24
N VAL A 129 2.75 2.75 -5.81
CA VAL A 129 3.92 2.21 -5.10
C VAL A 129 3.50 1.57 -3.78
N GLN A 130 2.61 2.22 -3.03
CA GLN A 130 2.16 1.69 -1.74
C GLN A 130 1.29 0.43 -1.87
N MET A 131 0.55 0.25 -2.95
CA MET A 131 -0.11 -1.03 -3.23
C MET A 131 0.92 -2.17 -3.31
N LEU A 132 2.03 -1.97 -4.01
CA LEU A 132 3.10 -2.96 -4.12
C LEU A 132 3.78 -3.19 -2.76
N ASN A 133 4.14 -2.10 -2.07
CA ASN A 133 4.82 -2.13 -0.78
C ASN A 133 4.00 -2.86 0.29
N HIS A 134 2.73 -2.50 0.42
CA HIS A 134 1.81 -3.16 1.34
C HIS A 134 1.63 -4.65 0.97
N GLY A 135 1.64 -4.99 -0.33
CA GLY A 135 1.61 -6.39 -0.77
C GLY A 135 2.79 -7.19 -0.25
N LEU A 136 4.00 -6.64 -0.35
CA LEU A 136 5.23 -7.26 0.14
C LEU A 136 5.25 -7.33 1.68
N SER A 137 5.08 -6.20 2.35
CA SER A 137 5.23 -6.12 3.82
C SER A 137 4.12 -6.89 4.56
N THR A 138 2.86 -6.71 4.17
CA THR A 138 1.75 -7.42 4.84
C THR A 138 1.72 -8.90 4.46
N GLY A 139 2.05 -9.24 3.21
CA GLY A 139 2.24 -10.64 2.81
C GLY A 139 3.30 -11.34 3.65
N ALA A 140 4.46 -10.69 3.85
CA ALA A 140 5.52 -11.18 4.71
C ALA A 140 5.08 -11.30 6.18
N LEU A 141 4.34 -10.31 6.73
CA LEU A 141 3.78 -10.41 8.08
C LEU A 141 2.87 -11.63 8.23
N PHE A 142 2.00 -11.93 7.25
CA PHE A 142 1.15 -13.12 7.30
C PHE A 142 1.95 -14.43 7.23
N ILE A 143 3.06 -14.48 6.46
CA ILE A 143 3.97 -15.63 6.46
C ILE A 143 4.58 -15.82 7.85
N LEU A 144 5.07 -14.74 8.46
CA LEU A 144 5.66 -14.76 9.80
C LEU A 144 4.65 -15.16 10.89
N VAL A 145 3.43 -14.61 10.83
CA VAL A 145 2.33 -15.00 11.73
C VAL A 145 1.97 -16.48 11.57
N GLY A 146 1.96 -16.98 10.33
CA GLY A 146 1.76 -18.41 10.04
C GLY A 146 2.86 -19.27 10.64
N ALA A 147 4.12 -18.90 10.44
CA ALA A 147 5.28 -19.61 11.01
C ALA A 147 5.28 -19.60 12.54
N LEU A 148 4.84 -18.51 13.17
CA LEU A 148 4.64 -18.43 14.62
C LEU A 148 3.52 -19.37 15.09
N TYR A 149 2.40 -19.36 14.38
CA TYR A 149 1.26 -20.22 14.69
C TYR A 149 1.60 -21.71 14.57
N GLU A 150 2.39 -22.12 13.57
CA GLU A 150 2.85 -23.50 13.44
C GLU A 150 3.68 -23.95 14.65
N ARG A 151 4.46 -23.05 15.25
CA ARG A 151 5.33 -23.31 16.41
C ARG A 151 4.60 -23.24 17.75
N LYS A 152 3.89 -22.15 17.99
CA LYS A 152 3.23 -21.88 19.27
C LYS A 152 1.80 -22.41 19.36
N LYS A 153 1.15 -22.74 18.22
CA LYS A 153 -0.26 -23.15 18.12
C LYS A 153 -1.25 -22.14 18.75
N THR A 154 -0.81 -20.90 18.92
CA THR A 154 -1.63 -19.78 19.40
C THR A 154 -1.31 -18.52 18.60
N ARG A 155 -2.30 -17.65 18.47
CA ARG A 155 -2.20 -16.31 17.90
C ARG A 155 -2.51 -15.23 18.93
N ASP A 156 -2.83 -15.65 20.15
CA ASP A 156 -3.18 -14.76 21.24
C ASP A 156 -1.92 -14.02 21.71
N LEU A 157 -1.92 -12.69 21.56
CA LEU A 157 -0.83 -11.81 21.94
C LEU A 157 -0.50 -11.90 23.44
N ASP A 158 -1.49 -12.18 24.27
CA ASP A 158 -1.29 -12.34 25.72
C ASP A 158 -0.57 -13.64 26.09
N ARG A 159 -0.48 -14.59 25.15
CA ARG A 159 0.24 -15.88 25.32
C ARG A 159 1.56 -15.95 24.56
N LEU A 160 1.84 -14.97 23.69
CA LEU A 160 3.10 -14.88 22.95
C LEU A 160 4.12 -14.09 23.80
N GLY A 161 5.40 -14.32 23.55
CA GLY A 161 6.50 -13.58 24.17
C GLY A 161 7.83 -14.31 24.07
N GLY A 162 8.93 -13.62 24.34
CA GLY A 162 10.27 -14.17 24.46
C GLY A 162 10.86 -14.83 23.21
N LEU A 163 10.30 -14.55 22.03
CA LEU A 163 10.70 -15.24 20.81
C LEU A 163 12.03 -14.76 20.26
N ALA A 164 12.46 -13.53 20.57
CA ALA A 164 13.72 -12.98 20.07
C ALA A 164 14.93 -13.82 20.50
N GLY A 165 14.96 -14.28 21.75
CA GLY A 165 16.05 -15.11 22.26
C GLY A 165 16.02 -16.57 21.78
N ARG A 166 14.83 -17.07 21.41
CA ARG A 166 14.65 -18.49 21.02
C ARG A 166 14.71 -18.71 19.52
N THR A 167 14.26 -17.73 18.75
CA THR A 167 14.18 -17.78 17.28
C THR A 167 14.75 -16.50 16.68
N PRO A 168 16.07 -16.27 16.79
CA PRO A 168 16.69 -15.01 16.39
C PRO A 168 16.54 -14.72 14.89
N VAL A 169 16.56 -15.72 14.03
CA VAL A 169 16.39 -15.52 12.58
C VAL A 169 14.96 -15.09 12.25
N LEU A 170 13.95 -15.78 12.81
CA LEU A 170 12.55 -15.38 12.68
C LEU A 170 12.34 -13.97 13.21
N ALA A 171 12.91 -13.66 14.38
CA ALA A 171 12.80 -12.33 14.98
C ALA A 171 13.40 -11.23 14.09
N THR A 172 14.54 -11.51 13.47
CA THR A 172 15.18 -10.57 12.51
C THR A 172 14.26 -10.28 11.32
N PHE A 173 13.71 -11.32 10.69
CA PHE A 173 12.74 -11.13 9.59
C PHE A 173 11.50 -10.39 10.05
N PHE A 174 11.01 -10.67 11.26
CA PHE A 174 9.83 -10.01 11.82
C PHE A 174 10.08 -8.51 12.03
N VAL A 175 11.21 -8.14 12.63
CA VAL A 175 11.57 -6.73 12.88
C VAL A 175 11.75 -5.98 11.56
N ILE A 176 12.46 -6.54 10.57
CA ILE A 176 12.64 -5.88 9.27
C ILE A 176 11.29 -5.66 8.59
N THR A 177 10.44 -6.67 8.58
CA THR A 177 9.10 -6.59 7.95
C THR A 177 8.20 -5.59 8.68
N MET A 178 8.26 -5.56 10.00
CA MET A 178 7.54 -4.57 10.81
C MET A 178 8.04 -3.15 10.52
N LEU A 179 9.35 -2.91 10.50
CA LEU A 179 9.94 -1.61 10.17
C LEU A 179 9.59 -1.16 8.74
N SER A 180 9.51 -2.10 7.79
CA SER A 180 8.99 -1.86 6.45
C SER A 180 7.54 -1.38 6.48
N SER A 181 6.71 -1.99 7.33
CA SER A 181 5.28 -1.63 7.47
C SER A 181 5.05 -0.33 8.24
N VAL A 182 5.99 0.07 9.12
CA VAL A 182 5.98 1.38 9.81
C VAL A 182 6.41 2.51 8.87
N GLY A 183 7.05 2.20 7.75
CA GLY A 183 7.57 3.21 6.83
C GLY A 183 8.95 3.74 7.25
N LEU A 184 9.85 2.89 7.73
CA LEU A 184 11.22 3.30 8.05
C LEU A 184 11.98 3.72 6.77
N PRO A 185 12.64 4.90 6.72
CA PRO A 185 13.52 5.29 5.63
C PRO A 185 14.56 4.21 5.29
N GLY A 186 14.75 3.94 3.99
CA GLY A 186 15.59 2.84 3.51
C GLY A 186 14.83 1.54 3.24
N LEU A 187 13.57 1.44 3.65
CA LEU A 187 12.66 0.35 3.32
C LEU A 187 11.51 0.83 2.42
N ASN A 188 10.92 -0.10 1.70
CA ASN A 188 9.91 0.18 0.67
C ASN A 188 8.69 0.97 1.19
N GLY A 189 8.20 0.70 2.40
CA GLY A 189 7.03 1.35 2.99
C GLY A 189 7.14 2.88 3.00
N PHE A 190 8.33 3.40 3.38
CA PHE A 190 8.59 4.83 3.41
C PHE A 190 8.33 5.54 2.08
N VAL A 191 8.76 4.94 0.97
CA VAL A 191 8.66 5.55 -0.36
C VAL A 191 7.20 5.83 -0.74
N GLY A 192 6.34 4.83 -0.56
CA GLY A 192 4.93 4.97 -0.88
C GLY A 192 4.20 5.91 0.07
N GLU A 193 4.40 5.75 1.39
CA GLU A 193 3.75 6.59 2.41
C GLU A 193 4.16 8.06 2.30
N PHE A 194 5.45 8.34 2.11
CA PHE A 194 5.94 9.70 1.89
C PHE A 194 5.27 10.37 0.69
N LEU A 195 5.18 9.66 -0.44
CA LEU A 195 4.52 10.19 -1.64
C LEU A 195 3.01 10.39 -1.44
N LEU A 196 2.34 9.50 -0.71
CA LEU A 196 0.93 9.63 -0.35
C LEU A 196 0.68 10.87 0.52
N LEU A 197 1.50 11.07 1.54
CA LEU A 197 1.42 12.24 2.41
C LEU A 197 1.69 13.52 1.61
N LEU A 198 2.75 13.54 0.79
CA LEU A 198 3.07 14.67 -0.08
C LEU A 198 1.90 15.00 -1.01
N GLY A 199 1.27 13.98 -1.60
CA GLY A 199 0.08 14.14 -2.43
C GLY A 199 -1.09 14.72 -1.66
N SER A 200 -1.34 14.24 -0.45
CA SER A 200 -2.41 14.70 0.43
C SER A 200 -2.19 16.15 0.88
N PHE A 201 -0.96 16.54 1.27
CA PHE A 201 -0.61 17.93 1.62
C PHE A 201 -0.74 18.88 0.44
N ARG A 202 -0.39 18.42 -0.78
CA ARG A 202 -0.57 19.22 -2.00
C ARG A 202 -2.03 19.43 -2.37
N TYR A 203 -2.91 18.50 -2.00
CA TYR A 203 -4.35 18.66 -2.18
C TYR A 203 -4.93 19.65 -1.17
N ALA A 204 -4.67 19.41 0.13
CA ALA A 204 -5.05 20.31 1.22
C ALA A 204 -4.19 20.03 2.47
N TRP A 205 -3.72 21.07 3.14
CA TRP A 205 -2.87 20.93 4.33
C TRP A 205 -3.53 20.12 5.45
N TRP A 206 -4.84 20.31 5.69
CA TRP A 206 -5.59 19.59 6.72
C TRP A 206 -5.76 18.10 6.38
N LEU A 207 -5.93 17.77 5.08
CA LEU A 207 -6.01 16.38 4.63
C LEU A 207 -4.66 15.67 4.85
N GLY A 208 -3.56 16.35 4.51
CA GLY A 208 -2.22 15.84 4.77
C GLY A 208 -1.95 15.63 6.26
N ALA A 209 -2.39 16.56 7.13
CA ALA A 209 -2.27 16.42 8.58
C ALA A 209 -3.07 15.22 9.12
N LEU A 210 -4.30 15.01 8.65
CA LEU A 210 -5.09 13.83 9.00
C LEU A 210 -4.47 12.55 8.46
N ALA A 211 -4.01 12.54 7.22
CA ALA A 211 -3.32 11.39 6.64
C ALA A 211 -2.03 11.04 7.40
N ALA A 212 -1.28 12.03 7.90
CA ALA A 212 -0.05 11.82 8.67
C ALA A 212 -0.28 11.09 10.01
N THR A 213 -1.52 11.08 10.53
CA THR A 213 -1.86 10.26 11.70
C THR A 213 -1.63 8.77 11.46
N SER A 214 -1.67 8.32 10.19
CA SER A 214 -1.38 6.92 9.81
C SER A 214 0.01 6.48 10.25
N VAL A 215 1.01 7.33 10.14
CA VAL A 215 2.41 7.04 10.51
C VAL A 215 2.52 6.83 12.02
N VAL A 216 1.94 7.76 12.80
CA VAL A 216 1.99 7.68 14.27
C VAL A 216 1.22 6.46 14.78
N LEU A 217 0.00 6.27 14.31
CA LEU A 217 -0.84 5.15 14.73
C LEU A 217 -0.26 3.82 14.25
N GLY A 218 0.27 3.79 13.01
CA GLY A 218 0.95 2.62 12.44
C GLY A 218 2.15 2.19 13.29
N ALA A 219 3.02 3.13 13.63
CA ALA A 219 4.14 2.87 14.53
C ALA A 219 3.66 2.36 15.90
N LEU A 220 2.61 2.96 16.46
CA LEU A 220 2.10 2.58 17.77
C LEU A 220 1.70 1.10 17.83
N TYR A 221 0.80 0.63 16.96
CA TYR A 221 0.32 -0.75 17.04
C TYR A 221 1.36 -1.77 16.56
N LEU A 222 2.21 -1.44 15.57
CA LEU A 222 3.22 -2.37 15.06
C LEU A 222 4.38 -2.55 16.04
N LEU A 223 4.86 -1.48 16.67
CA LEU A 223 5.90 -1.58 17.69
C LEU A 223 5.37 -2.28 18.93
N TRP A 224 4.16 -1.97 19.37
CA TRP A 224 3.51 -2.66 20.49
C TRP A 224 3.33 -4.16 20.20
N MET A 225 2.87 -4.53 19.00
CA MET A 225 2.78 -5.93 18.57
C MET A 225 4.14 -6.62 18.63
N THR A 226 5.17 -5.98 18.10
CA THR A 226 6.53 -6.53 18.05
C THR A 226 7.10 -6.71 19.45
N GLN A 227 6.91 -5.72 20.33
CA GLN A 227 7.33 -5.80 21.73
C GLN A 227 6.70 -7.02 22.41
N ARG A 228 5.39 -7.20 22.28
CA ARG A 228 4.67 -8.33 22.87
C ARG A 228 5.13 -9.68 22.33
N VAL A 229 5.27 -9.80 21.04
CA VAL A 229 5.62 -11.07 20.39
C VAL A 229 7.06 -11.46 20.63
N LEU A 230 8.01 -10.53 20.57
CA LEU A 230 9.44 -10.86 20.57
C LEU A 230 10.12 -10.66 21.92
N PHE A 231 9.76 -9.63 22.68
CA PHE A 231 10.56 -9.15 23.80
C PHE A 231 9.92 -9.32 25.18
N GLU A 232 8.59 -9.44 25.27
CA GLU A 232 7.95 -9.73 26.56
C GLU A 232 8.22 -11.16 27.05
N THR A 233 7.95 -11.40 28.33
CA THR A 233 8.12 -12.73 28.93
C THR A 233 7.18 -13.75 28.29
N ASP A 234 7.70 -14.92 27.95
CA ASP A 234 6.90 -16.03 27.42
C ASP A 234 5.93 -16.55 28.47
N ARG A 235 4.65 -16.35 28.24
CA ARG A 235 3.56 -16.75 29.15
C ARG A 235 3.02 -18.15 28.83
N SER A 236 3.56 -18.84 27.84
CA SER A 236 3.17 -20.20 27.47
C SER A 236 4.41 -21.10 27.32
N PRO A 237 5.11 -21.39 28.43
CA PRO A 237 6.37 -22.12 28.41
C PRO A 237 6.24 -23.59 27.97
N GLU A 238 5.04 -24.16 28.03
CA GLU A 238 4.77 -25.58 27.73
C GLU A 238 5.15 -26.03 26.31
N ARG A 239 5.38 -25.07 25.38
CA ARG A 239 5.77 -25.32 23.98
C ARG A 239 7.09 -24.65 23.65
N SER A 240 8.13 -24.95 24.43
CA SER A 240 9.45 -24.32 24.33
C SER A 240 10.44 -25.01 23.38
N GLY A 241 10.11 -26.18 22.85
CA GLY A 241 11.04 -27.04 22.08
C GLY A 241 10.97 -26.90 20.55
N PHE A 242 10.57 -25.74 19.99
CA PHE A 242 10.53 -25.54 18.53
C PHE A 242 11.81 -24.87 18.00
N GLY A 243 12.20 -25.25 16.80
CA GLY A 243 13.36 -24.67 16.12
C GLY A 243 13.10 -23.30 15.50
N ASP A 244 14.17 -22.56 15.21
CA ASP A 244 14.14 -21.31 14.45
C ASP A 244 13.71 -21.55 12.99
N PHE A 245 13.79 -20.54 12.15
CA PHE A 245 13.44 -20.62 10.74
C PHE A 245 14.17 -21.75 10.03
N SER A 246 13.38 -22.62 9.37
CA SER A 246 13.86 -23.65 8.47
C SER A 246 14.49 -23.04 7.22
N LEU A 247 15.29 -23.82 6.49
CA LEU A 247 15.87 -23.39 5.22
C LEU A 247 14.78 -22.97 4.21
N ARG A 248 13.66 -23.70 4.17
CA ARG A 248 12.53 -23.39 3.30
C ARG A 248 11.94 -22.01 3.61
N GLU A 249 11.72 -21.68 4.89
CA GLU A 249 11.19 -20.39 5.31
C GLU A 249 12.15 -19.24 4.98
N LYS A 250 13.47 -19.47 5.15
CA LYS A 250 14.51 -18.50 4.78
C LYS A 250 14.50 -18.23 3.26
N ILE A 251 14.41 -19.28 2.43
CA ILE A 251 14.35 -19.14 0.96
C ILE A 251 13.13 -18.34 0.53
N VAL A 252 11.97 -18.49 1.20
CA VAL A 252 10.75 -17.75 0.89
C VAL A 252 10.85 -16.29 1.34
N MET A 253 11.36 -16.03 2.53
CA MET A 253 11.39 -14.68 3.11
C MET A 253 12.51 -13.79 2.57
N THR A 254 13.67 -14.36 2.26
CA THR A 254 14.84 -13.59 1.83
C THR A 254 14.58 -12.73 0.59
N PRO A 255 14.01 -13.25 -0.52
CA PRO A 255 13.74 -12.40 -1.69
C PRO A 255 12.72 -11.31 -1.41
N ILE A 256 11.75 -11.53 -0.53
CA ILE A 256 10.76 -10.52 -0.14
C ILE A 256 11.46 -9.38 0.61
N VAL A 257 12.31 -9.70 1.59
CA VAL A 257 13.07 -8.71 2.35
C VAL A 257 14.08 -7.97 1.46
N LEU A 258 14.76 -8.67 0.55
CA LEU A 258 15.64 -8.01 -0.43
C LEU A 258 14.88 -7.03 -1.33
N ALA A 259 13.67 -7.39 -1.77
CA ALA A 259 12.81 -6.49 -2.53
C ALA A 259 12.38 -5.26 -1.70
N MET A 260 12.12 -5.41 -0.38
CA MET A 260 11.83 -4.27 0.50
C MET A 260 12.99 -3.28 0.55
N PHE A 261 14.22 -3.76 0.73
CA PHE A 261 15.42 -2.91 0.70
C PHE A 261 15.65 -2.30 -0.69
N PHE A 262 15.51 -3.10 -1.75
CA PHE A 262 15.75 -2.63 -3.11
C PHE A 262 14.81 -1.46 -3.47
N ILE A 263 13.51 -1.59 -3.21
CA ILE A 263 12.54 -0.52 -3.48
C ILE A 263 12.80 0.68 -2.58
N GLY A 264 13.19 0.47 -1.31
CA GLY A 264 13.48 1.54 -0.37
C GLY A 264 14.72 2.36 -0.71
N LEU A 265 15.77 1.70 -1.20
CA LEU A 265 17.04 2.35 -1.52
C LEU A 265 17.09 2.89 -2.95
N PHE A 266 16.39 2.26 -3.90
CA PHE A 266 16.39 2.61 -5.33
C PHE A 266 14.98 2.88 -5.86
N PRO A 267 14.22 3.82 -5.28
CA PRO A 267 12.82 4.06 -5.65
C PRO A 267 12.64 4.62 -7.05
N ALA A 268 13.64 5.34 -7.59
CA ALA A 268 13.58 6.00 -8.89
C ALA A 268 13.23 5.01 -10.02
N GLY A 269 13.85 3.83 -10.02
CA GLY A 269 13.59 2.81 -11.04
C GLY A 269 12.12 2.37 -11.14
N LEU A 270 11.37 2.45 -10.05
CA LEU A 270 9.93 2.17 -10.02
C LEU A 270 9.09 3.43 -10.26
N THR A 271 9.39 4.51 -9.54
CA THR A 271 8.59 5.75 -9.58
C THR A 271 8.61 6.44 -10.93
N ASP A 272 9.74 6.39 -11.66
CA ASP A 272 9.88 7.04 -12.97
C ASP A 272 9.09 6.29 -14.05
N ARG A 273 9.06 4.95 -13.96
CA ARG A 273 8.24 4.12 -14.87
C ARG A 273 6.74 4.31 -14.67
N LEU A 274 6.30 4.71 -13.48
CA LEU A 274 4.88 4.95 -13.17
C LEU A 274 4.42 6.35 -13.60
N GLU A 275 5.34 7.29 -13.79
CA GLU A 275 5.00 8.68 -14.07
C GLU A 275 4.16 8.89 -15.33
N PRO A 276 4.47 8.29 -16.49
CA PRO A 276 3.63 8.45 -17.69
C PRO A 276 2.19 7.98 -17.48
N ALA A 277 2.02 6.81 -16.84
CA ALA A 277 0.71 6.27 -16.53
C ALA A 277 -0.08 7.15 -15.54
N ALA A 278 0.60 7.67 -14.50
CA ALA A 278 -0.02 8.57 -13.53
C ALA A 278 -0.47 9.90 -14.19
N ARG A 279 0.36 10.48 -15.06
CA ARG A 279 -0.02 11.68 -15.84
C ARG A 279 -1.20 11.42 -16.76
N GLN A 280 -1.25 10.27 -17.43
CA GLN A 280 -2.37 9.87 -18.26
C GLN A 280 -3.67 9.74 -17.45
N ILE A 281 -3.62 9.12 -16.27
CA ILE A 281 -4.78 9.01 -15.38
C ILE A 281 -5.28 10.40 -14.98
N ILE A 282 -4.38 11.32 -14.58
CA ILE A 282 -4.75 12.69 -14.23
C ILE A 282 -5.45 13.39 -15.41
N ALA A 283 -4.85 13.32 -16.60
CA ALA A 283 -5.39 13.97 -17.78
C ALA A 283 -6.80 13.46 -18.15
N VAL A 284 -7.05 12.16 -17.99
CA VAL A 284 -8.35 11.55 -18.30
C VAL A 284 -9.40 11.81 -17.21
N SER A 285 -8.95 11.99 -15.96
CA SER A 285 -9.83 12.20 -14.80
C SER A 285 -10.18 13.67 -14.56
N ALA A 286 -9.50 14.61 -15.25
CA ALA A 286 -9.82 16.03 -15.14
C ALA A 286 -11.21 16.32 -15.74
N PRO A 287 -12.15 16.93 -14.99
CA PRO A 287 -13.38 17.44 -15.55
C PRO A 287 -13.03 18.66 -16.42
N GLY A 288 -13.16 18.56 -17.72
CA GLY A 288 -12.82 19.65 -18.61
C GLY A 288 -13.60 19.61 -19.93
N PRO A 289 -13.71 20.76 -20.66
CA PRO A 289 -14.33 20.80 -21.97
C PRO A 289 -13.56 19.89 -22.92
N ALA A 290 -14.32 19.12 -23.66
CA ALA A 290 -13.94 18.24 -24.78
C ALA A 290 -12.45 17.81 -24.82
N ARG A 291 -12.23 16.56 -24.57
CA ARG A 291 -10.93 15.89 -24.70
C ARG A 291 -10.34 16.18 -26.09
N GLU A 292 -9.43 17.11 -26.17
CA GLU A 292 -8.47 17.11 -27.26
C GLU A 292 -7.67 15.80 -27.12
N GLY A 293 -7.54 15.07 -28.22
CA GLY A 293 -6.82 13.82 -28.28
C GLY A 293 -5.41 13.94 -27.65
N PRO A 294 -4.75 12.83 -27.32
CA PRO A 294 -3.39 12.89 -26.77
C PRO A 294 -2.57 13.83 -27.67
N PRO A 295 -1.78 14.75 -27.07
CA PRO A 295 -0.89 15.60 -27.85
C PRO A 295 -0.09 14.66 -28.77
N ALA A 296 -0.12 14.96 -30.07
CA ALA A 296 0.69 14.25 -31.04
C ALA A 296 2.10 14.18 -30.44
N ALA A 297 2.67 12.99 -30.34
CA ALA A 297 4.03 12.84 -29.91
C ALA A 297 4.86 13.75 -30.82
N ASP A 298 5.51 14.78 -30.24
CA ASP A 298 6.50 15.57 -30.95
C ASP A 298 7.61 14.60 -31.33
N VAL A 299 7.46 14.02 -32.50
CA VAL A 299 8.55 13.33 -33.19
C VAL A 299 9.49 14.45 -33.63
N HIS A 300 10.44 14.80 -32.77
CA HIS A 300 11.62 15.51 -33.22
C HIS A 300 12.35 14.60 -34.22
N ILE A 301 11.94 14.73 -35.50
CA ILE A 301 12.77 14.29 -36.60
C ILE A 301 13.98 15.21 -36.52
N LEU A 302 15.10 14.66 -36.07
CA LEU A 302 16.40 15.27 -36.25
C LEU A 302 16.58 15.48 -37.75
N ALA A 303 16.38 16.72 -38.20
CA ALA A 303 16.75 17.13 -39.52
C ALA A 303 18.29 17.09 -39.55
N GLU A 304 18.80 16.00 -40.09
CA GLU A 304 20.21 15.86 -40.46
C GLU A 304 20.57 16.88 -41.57
N GLY A 305 21.64 17.60 -41.32
CA GLY A 305 22.62 17.93 -42.34
C GLY A 305 22.24 18.99 -43.35
N GLU A 306 22.45 20.25 -43.01
CA GLU A 306 22.89 21.20 -44.05
C GLU A 306 24.39 21.04 -44.33
N PRO A 307 24.77 20.84 -45.59
CA PRO A 307 26.21 20.80 -45.95
C PRO A 307 26.78 22.21 -45.95
N HIS A 308 27.81 22.44 -45.14
CA HIS A 308 28.65 23.64 -45.21
C HIS A 308 29.24 23.80 -46.60
N GLY A 309 28.71 24.76 -47.37
CA GLY A 309 29.26 25.28 -48.60
C GLY A 309 30.59 26.00 -48.33
N LEU A 310 31.65 25.47 -48.87
CA LEU A 310 32.94 26.10 -48.99
C LEU A 310 32.82 27.35 -49.85
N GLN A 311 32.95 28.54 -49.26
CA GLN A 311 33.24 29.76 -49.99
C GLN A 311 34.74 30.04 -50.02
N HIS A 312 35.37 29.89 -51.18
CA HIS A 312 36.66 30.38 -51.49
C HIS A 312 36.70 31.91 -51.51
N PRO A 313 37.72 32.59 -50.93
CA PRO A 313 37.95 34.00 -51.17
C PRO A 313 38.73 34.20 -52.49
N ARG A 314 38.17 35.00 -53.38
CA ARG A 314 38.92 35.60 -54.48
C ARG A 314 39.40 37.01 -54.06
N ARG A 315 40.75 37.17 -54.11
CA ARG A 315 41.52 38.39 -54.16
C ARG A 315 41.53 39.27 -52.92
#